data_2e857256c3323e7db2b40c5b27d21a2b
#
_entry.id   2e857256c3323e7db2b40c5b27d21a2b
#
_cell.length_a   1.000
_cell.length_b   1.000
_cell.length_c   1.000
_cell.angle_alpha   90.00
_cell.angle_beta   90.00
_cell.angle_gamma   90.00
#
_symmetry.space_group_name_H-M   'P 1'
#
loop_
_entity.id
_entity.type
_entity.pdbx_description
1 polymer ?
#
loop_
_entity_poly.entity_id
_entity_poly.type
_entity_poly.pdbx_seq_one_letter_code
_entity_poly.pdbx_strand_id
1 'polypeptide(L)'
;LHDQSFSGGGDIALIDAPWEPVAALDQDDDERLTQALLDQFKISSRKKTPEMGVSLKPYVLLFDEFYTDLYRMSEAESWMDQAEAMVFIGTSFSVNITAIALRMAVARRIPIDIIDPEPVDLGVPDITYHAMTAADYIASQAKRS
;
A
#
# COMPACT_ATOMS: atom_id res chain seq x y z
N LEU A 1 -2.18 -7.84 15.83
CA LEU A 1 -3.48 -8.17 15.24
C LEU A 1 -3.39 -9.34 14.28
N HIS A 2 -2.51 -10.31 14.60
CA HIS A 2 -2.42 -11.55 13.89
C HIS A 2 -3.47 -12.47 14.42
N ASP A 3 -4.60 -12.26 13.93
CA ASP A 3 -5.70 -13.14 14.13
C ASP A 3 -5.84 -14.00 12.88
N GLN A 4 -6.02 -15.27 13.08
CA GLN A 4 -6.37 -16.17 11.99
C GLN A 4 -7.63 -15.73 11.25
N SER A 5 -8.48 -14.93 11.87
CA SER A 5 -9.63 -14.30 11.22
C SER A 5 -9.23 -13.29 10.15
N PHE A 6 -8.04 -12.69 10.22
CA PHE A 6 -7.49 -11.83 9.16
C PHE A 6 -6.81 -12.62 8.06
N SER A 7 -6.33 -13.82 8.34
CA SER A 7 -5.67 -14.71 7.37
C SER A 7 -6.59 -15.81 6.84
N GLY A 8 -7.72 -16.06 7.47
CA GLY A 8 -8.55 -17.24 7.28
C GLY A 8 -9.77 -17.08 6.38
N GLY A 9 -9.95 -15.97 5.69
CA GLY A 9 -11.08 -15.80 4.76
C GLY A 9 -12.45 -15.83 5.42
N GLY A 10 -12.55 -15.50 6.70
CA GLY A 10 -13.84 -15.20 7.35
C GLY A 10 -14.43 -13.89 6.85
N ASP A 11 -15.73 -13.68 7.05
CA ASP A 11 -16.45 -12.44 6.72
C ASP A 11 -15.92 -11.27 7.54
N ILE A 12 -14.78 -10.70 7.13
CA ILE A 12 -14.23 -9.48 7.73
C ILE A 12 -14.97 -8.30 7.14
N ALA A 13 -15.79 -7.65 7.94
CA ALA A 13 -16.46 -6.43 7.55
C ALA A 13 -15.45 -5.28 7.49
N LEU A 14 -15.37 -4.61 6.35
CA LEU A 14 -14.72 -3.30 6.25
C LEU A 14 -15.65 -2.27 6.86
N ILE A 15 -15.13 -1.49 7.79
CA ILE A 15 -15.89 -0.45 8.49
C ILE A 15 -15.19 0.87 8.21
N ASP A 16 -15.95 1.84 7.71
CA ASP A 16 -15.45 3.21 7.57
C ASP A 16 -15.23 3.81 8.95
N ALA A 17 -14.01 4.28 9.17
CA ALA A 17 -13.64 4.96 10.41
C ALA A 17 -13.79 6.47 10.21
N PRO A 18 -14.52 7.20 11.09
CA PRO A 18 -14.61 8.65 10.99
C PRO A 18 -13.27 9.28 11.37
N TRP A 19 -12.52 9.76 10.38
CA TRP A 19 -11.21 10.37 10.59
C TRP A 19 -11.26 11.84 10.97
N GLU A 20 -12.36 12.53 10.73
CA GLU A 20 -12.50 13.96 11.00
C GLU A 20 -12.15 14.34 12.44
N PRO A 21 -12.54 13.58 13.48
CA PRO A 21 -12.17 13.89 14.86
C PRO A 21 -10.65 13.78 15.11
N VAL A 22 -9.97 12.86 14.42
CA VAL A 22 -8.51 12.68 14.53
C VAL A 22 -7.78 13.75 13.74
N ALA A 23 -8.25 14.04 12.53
CA ALA A 23 -7.65 15.06 11.65
C ALA A 23 -7.78 16.48 12.20
N ALA A 24 -8.80 16.74 13.05
CA ALA A 24 -9.00 18.05 13.67
C ALA A 24 -8.09 18.29 14.89
N LEU A 25 -7.35 17.27 15.36
CA LEU A 25 -6.42 17.42 16.48
C LEU A 25 -5.12 18.08 16.04
N ASP A 26 -4.49 18.74 16.99
CA ASP A 26 -3.13 19.22 16.83
C ASP A 26 -2.18 18.01 16.63
N GLN A 27 -1.47 17.97 15.51
CA GLN A 27 -0.58 16.87 15.16
C GLN A 27 0.68 16.83 16.05
N ASP A 28 0.98 17.90 16.76
CA ASP A 28 2.07 18.00 17.71
C ASP A 28 1.65 17.58 19.15
N ASP A 29 0.36 17.34 19.40
CA ASP A 29 -0.16 16.83 20.67
C ASP A 29 -0.23 15.28 20.65
N ASP A 30 0.93 14.66 20.84
CA ASP A 30 1.10 13.20 20.77
C ASP A 30 0.18 12.45 21.76
N GLU A 31 -0.11 13.04 22.92
CA GLU A 31 -0.93 12.35 23.93
C GLU A 31 -2.39 12.28 23.48
N ARG A 32 -2.95 13.41 23.04
CA ARG A 32 -4.33 13.46 22.53
C ARG A 32 -4.48 12.66 21.25
N LEU A 33 -3.51 12.75 20.36
CA LEU A 33 -3.51 12.00 19.11
C LEU A 33 -3.47 10.49 19.38
N THR A 34 -2.60 10.04 20.29
CA THR A 34 -2.52 8.64 20.71
C THR A 34 -3.83 8.15 21.29
N GLN A 35 -4.44 8.93 22.21
CA GLN A 35 -5.71 8.55 22.81
C GLN A 35 -6.82 8.44 21.76
N ALA A 36 -6.94 9.42 20.86
CA ALA A 36 -7.93 9.41 19.80
C ALA A 36 -7.77 8.21 18.86
N LEU A 37 -6.53 7.84 18.51
CA LEU A 37 -6.24 6.66 17.70
C LEU A 37 -6.60 5.36 18.43
N LEU A 38 -6.29 5.25 19.73
CA LEU A 38 -6.66 4.08 20.52
C LEU A 38 -8.18 3.91 20.57
N ASP A 39 -8.91 5.00 20.77
CA ASP A 39 -10.38 5.00 20.80
C ASP A 39 -10.94 4.63 19.41
N GLN A 40 -10.40 5.19 18.35
CA GLN A 40 -10.79 4.92 16.96
C GLN A 40 -10.62 3.44 16.61
N PHE A 41 -9.50 2.83 17.00
CA PHE A 41 -9.24 1.42 16.78
C PHE A 41 -9.81 0.49 17.84
N LYS A 42 -10.62 1.00 18.77
CA LYS A 42 -11.22 0.23 19.89
C LYS A 42 -10.14 -0.52 20.70
N ILE A 43 -9.03 0.13 20.94
CA ILE A 43 -7.93 -0.39 21.76
C ILE A 43 -8.03 0.25 23.14
N SER A 44 -8.04 -0.57 24.18
CA SER A 44 -8.07 -0.07 25.57
C SER A 44 -6.83 0.79 25.87
N SER A 45 -7.05 2.05 26.26
CA SER A 45 -5.99 2.97 26.67
C SER A 45 -5.17 2.47 27.87
N ARG A 46 -5.79 1.64 28.71
CA ARG A 46 -5.12 1.03 29.87
C ARG A 46 -4.20 -0.13 29.47
N LYS A 47 -4.65 -1.02 28.58
CA LYS A 47 -3.87 -2.19 28.14
C LYS A 47 -2.91 -1.84 27.01
N LYS A 48 -3.25 -0.87 26.17
CA LYS A 48 -2.53 -0.48 24.94
C LYS A 48 -2.20 -1.65 24.01
N THR A 49 -3.02 -2.70 24.07
CA THR A 49 -2.91 -3.90 23.25
C THR A 49 -4.24 -4.17 22.58
N PRO A 50 -4.24 -4.56 21.31
CA PRO A 50 -5.48 -4.94 20.61
C PRO A 50 -6.09 -6.17 21.24
N GLU A 51 -7.42 -6.25 21.18
CA GLU A 51 -8.21 -7.37 21.65
C GLU A 51 -8.91 -8.03 20.46
N MET A 52 -8.76 -9.36 20.36
CA MET A 52 -9.31 -10.16 19.28
C MET A 52 -10.84 -10.05 19.25
N GLY A 53 -11.40 -9.86 18.07
CA GLY A 53 -12.84 -9.73 17.86
C GLY A 53 -13.45 -8.38 18.31
N VAL A 54 -12.66 -7.50 18.93
CA VAL A 54 -13.10 -6.18 19.41
C VAL A 54 -12.36 -5.05 18.71
N SER A 55 -11.03 -5.12 18.67
CA SER A 55 -10.22 -4.04 18.13
C SER A 55 -10.24 -4.03 16.60
N LEU A 56 -10.19 -2.83 16.04
CA LEU A 56 -10.09 -2.62 14.60
C LEU A 56 -8.63 -2.60 14.16
N LYS A 57 -8.40 -2.95 12.92
CA LYS A 57 -7.10 -2.84 12.23
C LYS A 57 -7.25 -1.90 11.04
N PRO A 58 -6.28 -1.02 10.78
CA PRO A 58 -6.30 -0.26 9.53
C PRO A 58 -6.29 -1.19 8.32
N TYR A 59 -6.95 -0.77 7.24
CA TYR A 59 -6.98 -1.52 5.98
C TYR A 59 -5.62 -1.39 5.26
N VAL A 60 -4.62 -1.99 5.88
CA VAL A 60 -3.22 -1.99 5.43
C VAL A 60 -2.66 -3.39 5.61
N LEU A 61 -1.92 -3.88 4.63
CA LEU A 61 -1.18 -5.13 4.74
C LEU A 61 0.05 -4.92 5.62
N LEU A 62 0.18 -5.69 6.69
CA LEU A 62 1.36 -5.70 7.54
C LEU A 62 2.39 -6.71 7.02
N PHE A 63 3.66 -6.58 7.48
CA PHE A 63 4.81 -7.32 6.91
C PHE A 63 4.71 -8.85 6.94
N ASP A 64 3.95 -9.41 7.87
CA ASP A 64 3.73 -10.84 8.06
C ASP A 64 2.36 -11.32 7.58
N GLU A 65 1.62 -10.46 6.89
CA GLU A 65 0.35 -10.78 6.25
C GLU A 65 0.53 -11.04 4.76
N PHE A 66 -0.41 -11.78 4.20
CA PHE A 66 -0.41 -12.12 2.78
C PHE A 66 -1.51 -11.35 2.04
N TYR A 67 -1.26 -11.06 0.77
CA TYR A 67 -2.28 -10.53 -0.13
C TYR A 67 -3.38 -11.57 -0.33
N THR A 68 -4.60 -11.18 -0.04
CA THR A 68 -5.83 -11.97 -0.23
C THR A 68 -6.88 -11.12 -0.92
N ASP A 69 -8.02 -11.71 -1.24
CA ASP A 69 -9.14 -10.96 -1.82
C ASP A 69 -9.72 -9.90 -0.89
N LEU A 70 -9.49 -10.01 0.43
CA LEU A 70 -9.77 -8.91 1.37
C LEU A 70 -9.04 -7.61 0.96
N TYR A 71 -7.81 -7.74 0.44
CA TYR A 71 -7.01 -6.62 -0.08
C TYR A 71 -7.17 -6.45 -1.59
N ARG A 72 -8.25 -6.96 -2.18
CA ARG A 72 -8.59 -6.86 -3.60
C ARG A 72 -7.49 -7.40 -4.52
N MET A 73 -6.83 -8.49 -4.10
CA MET A 73 -5.71 -9.04 -4.86
C MET A 73 -6.11 -9.51 -6.25
N SER A 74 -7.22 -10.24 -6.38
CA SER A 74 -7.73 -10.70 -7.68
C SER A 74 -8.06 -9.55 -8.63
N GLU A 75 -8.57 -8.43 -8.09
CA GLU A 75 -8.83 -7.23 -8.89
C GLU A 75 -7.53 -6.54 -9.33
N ALA A 76 -6.55 -6.44 -8.42
CA ALA A 76 -5.24 -5.90 -8.75
C ALA A 76 -4.53 -6.72 -9.83
N GLU A 77 -4.57 -8.06 -9.74
CA GLU A 77 -4.03 -8.96 -10.77
C GLU A 77 -4.74 -8.76 -12.11
N SER A 78 -6.07 -8.62 -12.10
CA SER A 78 -6.82 -8.34 -13.32
C SER A 78 -6.43 -7.02 -13.98
N TRP A 79 -6.20 -5.97 -13.19
CA TRP A 79 -5.71 -4.69 -13.73
C TRP A 79 -4.30 -4.80 -14.29
N MET A 80 -3.41 -5.48 -13.58
CA MET A 80 -2.04 -5.74 -14.06
C MET A 80 -2.05 -6.54 -15.38
N ASP A 81 -2.97 -7.51 -15.50
CA ASP A 81 -3.09 -8.31 -16.73
C ASP A 81 -3.64 -7.51 -17.92
N GLN A 82 -4.43 -6.48 -17.69
CA GLN A 82 -4.97 -5.61 -18.71
C GLN A 82 -4.09 -4.39 -19.02
N ALA A 83 -3.07 -4.12 -18.21
CA ALA A 83 -2.21 -2.95 -18.37
C ALA A 83 -1.47 -2.99 -19.71
N GLU A 84 -1.40 -1.88 -20.41
CA GLU A 84 -0.62 -1.69 -21.64
C GLU A 84 0.79 -1.16 -21.38
N ALA A 85 1.03 -0.63 -20.19
CA ALA A 85 2.32 -0.20 -19.67
C ALA A 85 2.32 -0.26 -18.14
N MET A 86 3.49 -0.36 -17.52
CA MET A 86 3.62 -0.27 -16.06
C MET A 86 4.64 0.78 -15.66
N VAL A 87 4.27 1.60 -14.70
CA VAL A 87 5.11 2.66 -14.14
C VAL A 87 5.33 2.39 -12.66
N PHE A 88 6.57 2.26 -12.25
CA PHE A 88 6.98 2.05 -10.87
C PHE A 88 7.63 3.31 -10.33
N ILE A 89 7.12 3.85 -9.23
CA ILE A 89 7.60 5.10 -8.64
C ILE A 89 8.03 4.88 -7.21
N GLY A 90 9.30 5.18 -6.90
CA GLY A 90 9.83 5.15 -5.53
C GLY A 90 9.75 3.77 -4.87
N THR A 91 10.01 2.69 -5.60
CA THR A 91 9.95 1.34 -5.05
C THR A 91 11.29 0.62 -5.13
N SER A 92 11.65 -0.06 -4.03
CA SER A 92 12.82 -0.94 -3.98
C SER A 92 12.56 -2.35 -4.52
N PHE A 93 11.33 -2.64 -4.95
CA PHE A 93 10.88 -3.99 -5.35
C PHE A 93 10.99 -5.08 -4.26
N SER A 94 11.21 -4.69 -3.02
CA SER A 94 11.26 -5.63 -1.88
C SER A 94 9.88 -6.11 -1.45
N VAL A 95 8.83 -5.43 -1.84
CA VAL A 95 7.43 -5.78 -1.53
C VAL A 95 6.88 -6.72 -2.60
N ASN A 96 6.22 -7.78 -2.18
CA ASN A 96 5.79 -8.87 -3.08
C ASN A 96 4.89 -8.38 -4.24
N ILE A 97 3.99 -7.43 -4.00
CA ILE A 97 3.08 -6.95 -5.06
C ILE A 97 3.83 -6.26 -6.21
N THR A 98 4.89 -5.50 -5.91
CA THR A 98 5.70 -4.86 -6.95
C THR A 98 6.49 -5.88 -7.76
N ALA A 99 6.95 -6.96 -7.11
CA ALA A 99 7.62 -8.06 -7.80
C ALA A 99 6.66 -8.87 -8.68
N ILE A 100 5.40 -9.05 -8.26
CA ILE A 100 4.35 -9.67 -9.09
C ILE A 100 4.08 -8.80 -10.32
N ALA A 101 3.83 -7.51 -10.14
CA ALA A 101 3.57 -6.57 -11.21
C ALA A 101 4.71 -6.54 -12.23
N LEU A 102 5.95 -6.48 -11.77
CA LEU A 102 7.14 -6.52 -12.64
C LEU A 102 7.20 -7.81 -13.46
N ARG A 103 7.02 -8.98 -12.82
CA ARG A 103 7.03 -10.26 -13.53
C ARG A 103 5.93 -10.34 -14.60
N MET A 104 4.74 -9.82 -14.32
CA MET A 104 3.64 -9.77 -15.28
C MET A 104 3.97 -8.86 -16.46
N ALA A 105 4.52 -7.67 -16.21
CA ALA A 105 4.94 -6.74 -17.26
C ALA A 105 6.00 -7.35 -18.18
N VAL A 106 7.01 -7.98 -17.60
CA VAL A 106 8.09 -8.67 -18.35
C VAL A 106 7.53 -9.83 -19.17
N ALA A 107 6.69 -10.68 -18.59
CA ALA A 107 6.09 -11.82 -19.28
C ALA A 107 5.23 -11.38 -20.48
N ARG A 108 4.51 -10.27 -20.34
CA ARG A 108 3.66 -9.70 -21.39
C ARG A 108 4.43 -8.80 -22.38
N ARG A 109 5.68 -8.48 -22.09
CA ARG A 109 6.53 -7.59 -22.90
C ARG A 109 5.91 -6.21 -23.12
N ILE A 110 5.26 -5.69 -22.09
CA ILE A 110 4.73 -4.31 -22.11
C ILE A 110 5.80 -3.31 -21.64
N PRO A 111 5.73 -2.02 -22.04
CA PRO A 111 6.64 -1.00 -21.59
C PRO A 111 6.69 -0.88 -20.06
N ILE A 112 7.91 -0.72 -19.53
CA ILE A 112 8.15 -0.56 -18.10
C ILE A 112 8.98 0.70 -17.88
N ASP A 113 8.45 1.62 -17.07
CA ASP A 113 9.17 2.79 -16.59
C ASP A 113 9.43 2.68 -15.09
N ILE A 114 10.66 2.94 -14.67
CA ILE A 114 11.05 3.01 -13.25
C ILE A 114 11.52 4.42 -12.96
N ILE A 115 10.82 5.08 -12.03
CA ILE A 115 11.10 6.45 -11.61
C ILE A 115 11.58 6.42 -10.17
N ASP A 116 12.83 6.75 -9.97
CA ASP A 116 13.45 6.86 -8.65
C ASP A 116 14.67 7.80 -8.77
N PRO A 117 15.00 8.63 -7.78
CA PRO A 117 16.24 9.41 -7.80
C PRO A 117 17.50 8.57 -7.95
N GLU A 118 17.48 7.35 -7.42
CA GLU A 118 18.55 6.36 -7.48
C GLU A 118 17.98 4.99 -7.91
N PRO A 119 17.57 4.83 -9.18
CA PRO A 119 16.88 3.63 -9.61
C PRO A 119 17.80 2.41 -9.57
N VAL A 120 17.29 1.32 -9.00
CA VAL A 120 18.01 0.05 -8.96
C VAL A 120 17.94 -0.60 -10.34
N ASP A 121 19.09 -0.97 -10.88
CA ASP A 121 19.15 -1.78 -12.10
C ASP A 121 18.71 -3.21 -11.79
N LEU A 122 17.61 -3.61 -12.38
CA LEU A 122 17.03 -4.94 -12.19
C LEU A 122 17.59 -6.00 -13.13
N GLY A 123 18.49 -5.62 -14.06
CA GLY A 123 19.05 -6.52 -15.06
C GLY A 123 18.01 -7.09 -16.02
N VAL A 124 16.87 -6.45 -16.17
CA VAL A 124 15.78 -6.84 -17.06
C VAL A 124 15.85 -5.98 -18.32
N PRO A 125 15.81 -6.56 -19.54
CA PRO A 125 15.81 -5.78 -20.77
C PRO A 125 14.53 -4.95 -20.91
N ASP A 126 14.62 -3.91 -21.75
CA ASP A 126 13.50 -3.07 -22.16
C ASP A 126 12.83 -2.27 -21.00
N ILE A 127 13.56 -2.02 -19.91
CA ILE A 127 13.13 -1.08 -18.86
C ILE A 127 13.72 0.30 -19.15
N THR A 128 12.86 1.32 -19.05
CA THR A 128 13.27 2.73 -19.08
C THR A 128 13.46 3.24 -17.65
N TYR A 129 14.66 3.65 -17.29
CA TYR A 129 14.99 4.21 -15.99
C TYR A 129 15.00 5.73 -16.04
N HIS A 130 14.28 6.37 -15.12
CA HIS A 130 14.23 7.82 -14.94
C HIS A 130 14.84 8.18 -13.59
N ALA A 131 16.11 8.64 -13.58
CA ALA A 131 16.79 9.08 -12.36
C ALA A 131 16.30 10.47 -11.94
N MET A 132 15.10 10.54 -11.41
CA MET A 132 14.44 11.78 -10.98
C MET A 132 13.38 11.52 -9.92
N THR A 133 12.89 12.59 -9.28
CA THR A 133 11.79 12.48 -8.31
C THR A 133 10.45 12.21 -9.02
N ALA A 134 9.50 11.66 -8.28
CA ALA A 134 8.12 11.48 -8.75
C ALA A 134 7.49 12.81 -9.22
N ALA A 135 7.74 13.89 -8.47
CA ALA A 135 7.22 15.22 -8.80
C ALA A 135 7.76 15.75 -10.14
N ASP A 136 9.07 15.60 -10.38
CA ASP A 136 9.70 16.02 -11.64
C ASP A 136 9.19 15.19 -12.81
N TYR A 137 9.04 13.89 -12.62
CA TYR A 137 8.48 13.02 -13.65
C TYR A 137 7.06 13.44 -14.04
N ILE A 138 6.16 13.60 -13.06
CA ILE A 138 4.77 14.03 -13.30
C ILE A 138 4.73 15.39 -14.00
N ALA A 139 5.54 16.36 -13.54
CA ALA A 139 5.64 17.68 -14.16
C ALA A 139 6.14 17.60 -15.61
N SER A 140 7.02 16.66 -15.92
CA SER A 140 7.51 16.45 -17.29
C SER A 140 6.43 15.89 -18.23
N GLN A 141 5.57 15.01 -17.71
CA GLN A 141 4.48 14.41 -18.50
C GLN A 141 3.36 15.43 -18.77
N ALA A 142 3.02 16.25 -17.77
CA ALA A 142 2.01 17.31 -17.93
C ALA A 142 2.36 18.37 -19.00
N LYS A 143 3.65 18.54 -19.32
CA LYS A 143 4.10 19.44 -20.40
C LYS A 143 4.02 18.84 -21.80
N ARG A 144 3.79 17.53 -21.91
CA ARG A 144 3.71 16.80 -23.17
C ARG A 144 2.29 16.55 -23.66
N SER A 145 1.32 16.78 -22.76
CA SER A 145 -0.13 16.70 -23.05
C SER A 145 -0.66 18.07 -23.51
#